data_e716812fe6bc615202a82f3ff7ed1997
#
_entry.id   e716812fe6bc615202a82f3ff7ed1997
#
_cell.length_a   1.000
_cell.length_b   1.000
_cell.length_c   1.000
_cell.angle_alpha   90.00
_cell.angle_beta   90.00
_cell.angle_gamma   90.00
#
_symmetry.space_group_name_H-M   'P 1'
#
loop_
_entity.id
_entity.type
_entity.pdbx_description
1 polymer ?
#
loop_
_entity_poly.entity_id
_entity_poly.type
_entity_poly.pdbx_seq_one_letter_code
_entity_poly.pdbx_strand_id
1 'polypeptide(L)'
;MMQFVKNNKYIIIAAAIILAGSYGGYKYYQSTKATAETIKIGKVIRGDLTETVSATGSLAALDNVDISSKITGRIVEVLVKENQHVKAGDVLVRLDDTALKATLAQMEAKLVNAQLTYNRDKDLLNRGAISQSTYDAAYADYLVAKSNYEKAASDVSDTIISTPIDGYIIGKPTPVGQTISSGISTPQVIMSVATLDNMEIEALVDESDIGQVKDGQKVKFTVDAYPDETFTGVVRLISKSATTENNVIYYKVYVTVDDAKGKLLPTMTARAEFIINEAQDVLMVPLNCIYKDGKRSYVKVYNSKTKESRDVDVEVGLSNDNNIVVKGAALKEGEQLLVRKAVAKQSGNKRMGPPPM
;
A
#
# COMPACT_ATOMS: atom_id res chain seq x y z
N MET A 1 -67.92 22.11 48.80
CA MET A 1 -67.31 22.27 47.45
C MET A 1 -68.31 22.30 46.29
N MET A 2 -69.51 21.76 46.42
CA MET A 2 -70.49 21.66 45.33
C MET A 2 -71.33 22.96 45.10
N GLN A 3 -71.44 23.87 46.05
CA GLN A 3 -72.18 25.13 45.87
C GLN A 3 -71.44 26.24 45.14
N PHE A 4 -70.08 26.19 45.12
CA PHE A 4 -69.26 27.17 44.41
C PHE A 4 -69.23 27.01 42.87
N VAL A 5 -69.49 25.77 42.40
CA VAL A 5 -69.49 25.42 40.97
C VAL A 5 -70.86 25.87 40.32
N LYS A 6 -71.97 26.02 41.10
CA LYS A 6 -73.30 26.36 40.57
C LYS A 6 -73.41 27.83 40.20
N ASN A 7 -72.68 28.75 40.90
CA ASN A 7 -72.80 30.20 40.68
C ASN A 7 -71.76 30.75 39.62
N ASN A 8 -70.74 29.94 39.27
CA ASN A 8 -69.72 30.43 38.35
C ASN A 8 -69.66 29.63 37.01
N LYS A 9 -70.72 28.97 36.63
CA LYS A 9 -70.77 28.19 35.37
C LYS A 9 -70.31 28.95 34.13
N TYR A 10 -70.72 30.24 34.04
CA TYR A 10 -70.37 31.08 32.89
C TYR A 10 -68.86 31.48 32.88
N ILE A 11 -68.20 31.62 34.04
CA ILE A 11 -66.77 31.87 34.14
C ILE A 11 -65.97 30.65 33.76
N ILE A 12 -66.41 29.45 34.16
CA ILE A 12 -65.72 28.18 33.80
C ILE A 12 -65.87 27.91 32.32
N ILE A 13 -67.03 28.19 31.70
CA ILE A 13 -67.25 28.03 30.26
C ILE A 13 -66.37 29.06 29.47
N ALA A 14 -66.32 30.29 29.93
CA ALA A 14 -65.47 31.32 29.30
C ALA A 14 -63.99 30.99 29.38
N ALA A 15 -63.46 30.45 30.51
CA ALA A 15 -62.10 30.00 30.66
C ALA A 15 -61.81 28.80 29.77
N ALA A 16 -62.79 27.84 29.62
CA ALA A 16 -62.59 26.70 28.70
C ALA A 16 -62.55 27.13 27.22
N ILE A 17 -63.39 28.13 26.83
CA ILE A 17 -63.34 28.67 25.45
C ILE A 17 -61.99 29.42 25.17
N ILE A 18 -61.50 30.19 26.14
CA ILE A 18 -60.19 30.85 26.02
C ILE A 18 -59.05 29.85 25.94
N LEU A 19 -59.07 28.77 26.74
CA LEU A 19 -58.08 27.73 26.68
C LEU A 19 -58.14 26.92 25.36
N ALA A 20 -59.33 26.62 24.86
CA ALA A 20 -59.53 25.95 23.58
C ALA A 20 -59.10 26.86 22.41
N GLY A 21 -59.41 28.16 22.47
CA GLY A 21 -58.97 29.17 21.48
C GLY A 21 -57.44 29.36 21.48
N SER A 22 -56.83 29.43 22.66
CA SER A 22 -55.35 29.55 22.79
C SER A 22 -54.65 28.26 22.33
N TYR A 23 -55.18 27.08 22.61
CA TYR A 23 -54.63 25.80 22.13
C TYR A 23 -54.83 25.65 20.61
N GLY A 24 -55.98 26.01 20.07
CA GLY A 24 -56.25 26.06 18.63
C GLY A 24 -55.36 27.03 17.90
N GLY A 25 -55.18 28.25 18.45
CA GLY A 25 -54.27 29.28 17.94
C GLY A 25 -52.82 28.87 18.01
N TYR A 26 -52.40 28.22 19.09
CA TYR A 26 -51.05 27.66 19.22
C TYR A 26 -50.76 26.51 18.22
N LYS A 27 -51.72 25.61 18.05
CA LYS A 27 -51.62 24.54 17.03
C LYS A 27 -51.63 25.10 15.60
N TYR A 28 -52.45 26.11 15.32
CA TYR A 28 -52.49 26.80 14.04
C TYR A 28 -51.17 27.55 13.79
N TYR A 29 -50.59 28.22 14.79
CA TYR A 29 -49.31 28.87 14.71
C TYR A 29 -48.13 27.89 14.55
N GLN A 30 -48.18 26.72 15.17
CA GLN A 30 -47.23 25.63 14.93
C GLN A 30 -47.36 25.01 13.52
N SER A 31 -48.58 24.88 13.00
CA SER A 31 -48.80 24.33 11.65
C SER A 31 -48.43 25.33 10.54
N THR A 32 -48.48 26.62 10.82
CA THR A 32 -48.01 27.69 9.90
C THR A 32 -46.53 27.99 9.98
N LYS A 33 -45.80 27.49 10.98
CA LYS A 33 -44.37 27.35 10.88
C LYS A 33 -44.08 26.21 9.89
N ALA A 34 -44.42 26.43 8.61
CA ALA A 34 -43.81 25.66 7.53
C ALA A 34 -42.34 25.73 7.77
N THR A 35 -41.72 24.61 8.10
CA THR A 35 -40.30 24.43 8.19
C THR A 35 -39.73 25.08 6.93
N ALA A 36 -39.06 26.22 7.06
CA ALA A 36 -38.34 26.81 5.93
C ALA A 36 -37.34 25.73 5.48
N GLU A 37 -37.75 24.97 4.47
CA GLU A 37 -36.92 23.94 3.90
C GLU A 37 -35.65 24.61 3.42
N THR A 38 -34.55 24.38 4.12
CA THR A 38 -33.24 24.84 3.71
C THR A 38 -32.92 24.16 2.38
N ILE A 39 -33.19 24.86 1.29
CA ILE A 39 -32.89 24.39 -0.06
C ILE A 39 -31.36 24.38 -0.16
N LYS A 40 -30.76 23.20 -0.15
CA LYS A 40 -29.35 23.05 -0.44
C LYS A 40 -29.15 23.23 -1.94
N ILE A 41 -28.24 24.11 -2.32
CA ILE A 41 -27.99 24.51 -3.70
C ILE A 41 -26.57 24.04 -4.06
N GLY A 42 -26.44 23.28 -5.15
CA GLY A 42 -25.19 23.03 -5.84
C GLY A 42 -24.99 24.04 -6.97
N LYS A 43 -23.83 24.10 -7.56
CA LYS A 43 -23.54 24.95 -8.72
C LYS A 43 -22.93 24.09 -9.83
N VAL A 44 -23.24 24.47 -11.08
CA VAL A 44 -22.52 23.97 -12.27
C VAL A 44 -21.18 24.65 -12.30
N ILE A 45 -20.11 23.88 -12.31
CA ILE A 45 -18.72 24.38 -12.40
C ILE A 45 -18.08 23.84 -13.67
N ARG A 46 -17.14 24.61 -14.23
CA ARG A 46 -16.31 24.18 -15.34
C ARG A 46 -14.89 23.96 -14.84
N GLY A 47 -14.27 22.88 -15.25
CA GLY A 47 -12.91 22.55 -14.85
C GLY A 47 -12.52 21.13 -15.29
N ASP A 48 -11.40 20.68 -14.76
CA ASP A 48 -10.88 19.36 -15.03
C ASP A 48 -11.44 18.36 -14.01
N LEU A 49 -11.84 17.19 -14.48
CA LEU A 49 -12.29 16.10 -13.62
C LEU A 49 -11.44 14.87 -13.89
N THR A 50 -10.86 14.34 -12.81
CA THR A 50 -10.09 13.11 -12.82
C THR A 50 -10.88 12.04 -12.09
N GLU A 51 -11.05 10.90 -12.73
CA GLU A 51 -11.55 9.67 -12.12
C GLU A 51 -10.36 8.88 -11.62
N THR A 52 -10.36 8.55 -10.34
CA THR A 52 -9.24 7.86 -9.70
C THR A 52 -9.70 6.63 -8.93
N VAL A 53 -8.85 5.62 -8.90
CA VAL A 53 -8.94 4.51 -7.94
C VAL A 53 -7.95 4.79 -6.83
N SER A 54 -8.41 4.76 -5.59
CA SER A 54 -7.58 4.99 -4.41
C SER A 54 -7.13 3.66 -3.80
N ALA A 55 -5.85 3.56 -3.46
CA ALA A 55 -5.31 2.41 -2.73
C ALA A 55 -4.27 2.86 -1.72
N THR A 56 -4.09 2.06 -0.68
CA THR A 56 -3.02 2.25 0.29
C THR A 56 -1.92 1.25 0.04
N GLY A 57 -0.70 1.63 0.37
CA GLY A 57 0.46 0.77 0.21
C GLY A 57 1.62 1.21 1.08
N SER A 58 2.75 0.58 0.91
CA SER A 58 4.00 0.95 1.56
C SER A 58 5.09 1.22 0.54
N LEU A 59 5.97 2.16 0.84
CA LEU A 59 7.18 2.34 0.07
C LEU A 59 8.14 1.19 0.33
N ALA A 60 8.75 0.69 -0.72
CA ALA A 60 9.84 -0.28 -0.68
C ALA A 60 11.01 0.23 -1.51
N ALA A 61 12.21 -0.16 -1.16
CA ALA A 61 13.35 0.00 -2.06
C ALA A 61 13.21 -1.03 -3.19
N LEU A 62 13.49 -0.63 -4.42
CA LEU A 62 13.42 -1.53 -5.57
C LEU A 62 14.38 -2.71 -5.40
N ASP A 63 15.60 -2.43 -4.93
CA ASP A 63 16.59 -3.44 -4.60
C ASP A 63 16.81 -3.44 -3.08
N ASN A 64 16.37 -4.51 -2.44
CA ASN A 64 16.58 -4.77 -1.02
C ASN A 64 17.09 -6.21 -0.86
N VAL A 65 18.24 -6.36 -0.23
CA VAL A 65 18.89 -7.65 -0.02
C VAL A 65 19.14 -7.89 1.47
N ASP A 66 18.53 -8.96 1.97
CA ASP A 66 18.81 -9.43 3.32
C ASP A 66 20.12 -10.21 3.34
N ILE A 67 21.08 -9.68 4.08
CA ILE A 67 22.39 -10.27 4.26
C ILE A 67 22.31 -11.34 5.35
N SER A 68 22.61 -12.56 4.96
CA SER A 68 22.69 -13.74 5.85
C SER A 68 24.02 -14.47 5.68
N SER A 69 24.33 -15.39 6.59
CA SER A 69 25.51 -16.23 6.50
C SER A 69 25.22 -17.58 5.86
N LYS A 70 26.11 -18.06 4.99
CA LYS A 70 26.08 -19.41 4.43
C LYS A 70 26.58 -20.46 5.43
N ILE A 71 27.37 -20.04 6.42
CA ILE A 71 27.96 -20.90 7.44
C ILE A 71 27.57 -20.46 8.84
N THR A 72 27.58 -21.39 9.78
CA THR A 72 27.39 -21.10 11.19
C THR A 72 28.70 -20.60 11.81
N GLY A 73 28.66 -19.47 12.51
CA GLY A 73 29.82 -18.88 13.13
C GLY A 73 29.49 -17.74 14.10
N ARG A 74 30.46 -17.38 14.94
CA ARG A 74 30.33 -16.24 15.84
C ARG A 74 30.86 -14.99 15.14
N ILE A 75 30.12 -13.87 15.24
CA ILE A 75 30.56 -12.57 14.75
C ILE A 75 31.73 -12.05 15.60
N VAL A 76 32.88 -11.81 14.98
CA VAL A 76 34.05 -11.22 15.63
C VAL A 76 34.20 -9.75 15.33
N GLU A 77 33.70 -9.29 14.18
CA GLU A 77 33.83 -7.89 13.76
C GLU A 77 32.62 -7.48 12.90
N VAL A 78 32.11 -6.26 13.17
CA VAL A 78 31.11 -5.58 12.32
C VAL A 78 31.72 -4.27 11.88
N LEU A 79 31.92 -4.13 10.57
CA LEU A 79 32.68 -3.03 9.96
C LEU A 79 31.80 -1.85 9.55
N VAL A 80 30.48 -2.00 9.63
CA VAL A 80 29.49 -1.02 9.17
C VAL A 80 28.52 -0.64 10.26
N LYS A 81 27.85 0.51 10.09
CA LYS A 81 26.85 1.05 10.98
C LYS A 81 25.52 1.22 10.26
N GLU A 82 24.44 1.30 11.02
CA GLU A 82 23.12 1.67 10.51
C GLU A 82 23.18 2.99 9.73
N ASN A 83 22.44 3.06 8.62
CA ASN A 83 22.40 4.19 7.67
C ASN A 83 23.74 4.52 6.97
N GLN A 84 24.73 3.64 7.06
CA GLN A 84 25.98 3.81 6.33
C GLN A 84 25.79 3.39 4.87
N HIS A 85 26.30 4.22 3.94
CA HIS A 85 26.39 3.85 2.53
C HIS A 85 27.54 2.87 2.31
N VAL A 86 27.26 1.79 1.56
CA VAL A 86 28.22 0.73 1.20
C VAL A 86 28.16 0.46 -0.30
N LYS A 87 29.24 -0.01 -0.86
CA LYS A 87 29.36 -0.40 -2.27
C LYS A 87 29.41 -1.91 -2.42
N ALA A 88 28.95 -2.42 -3.54
CA ALA A 88 29.04 -3.83 -3.86
C ALA A 88 30.46 -4.37 -3.67
N GLY A 89 30.58 -5.46 -2.91
CA GLY A 89 31.87 -6.05 -2.53
C GLY A 89 32.45 -5.56 -1.20
N ASP A 90 31.91 -4.48 -0.60
CA ASP A 90 32.36 -4.03 0.72
C ASP A 90 32.12 -5.10 1.78
N VAL A 91 33.10 -5.30 2.64
CA VAL A 91 32.99 -6.26 3.76
C VAL A 91 32.17 -5.66 4.88
N LEU A 92 31.12 -6.36 5.25
CA LEU A 92 30.16 -5.93 6.28
C LEU A 92 30.48 -6.55 7.65
N VAL A 93 30.74 -7.86 7.65
CA VAL A 93 30.91 -8.67 8.87
C VAL A 93 31.99 -9.71 8.67
N ARG A 94 32.73 -10.01 9.73
CA ARG A 94 33.67 -11.13 9.81
C ARG A 94 33.24 -12.10 10.89
N LEU A 95 33.26 -13.37 10.54
CA LEU A 95 33.05 -14.47 11.48
C LEU A 95 34.37 -15.02 11.98
N ASP A 96 34.32 -15.76 13.09
CA ASP A 96 35.48 -16.49 13.63
C ASP A 96 35.92 -17.59 12.64
N ASP A 97 37.06 -17.40 12.05
CA ASP A 97 37.64 -18.28 11.04
C ASP A 97 38.77 -19.17 11.56
N THR A 98 39.07 -19.13 12.86
CA THR A 98 40.25 -19.79 13.47
C THR A 98 40.27 -21.30 13.18
N ALA A 99 39.15 -22.00 13.39
CA ALA A 99 39.06 -23.43 13.14
C ALA A 99 39.11 -23.76 11.63
N LEU A 100 38.46 -22.92 10.79
CA LEU A 100 38.42 -23.10 9.35
C LEU A 100 39.82 -22.88 8.72
N LYS A 101 40.58 -21.87 9.16
CA LYS A 101 41.96 -21.65 8.75
C LYS A 101 42.86 -22.81 9.12
N ALA A 102 42.70 -23.41 10.32
CA ALA A 102 43.45 -24.62 10.70
C ALA A 102 43.11 -25.80 9.77
N THR A 103 41.84 -25.98 9.41
CA THR A 103 41.41 -26.99 8.45
C THR A 103 41.97 -26.74 7.06
N LEU A 104 41.93 -25.49 6.59
CA LEU A 104 42.51 -25.09 5.30
C LEU A 104 44.01 -25.44 5.24
N ALA A 105 44.78 -25.07 6.25
CA ALA A 105 46.22 -25.40 6.32
C ALA A 105 46.46 -26.92 6.31
N GLN A 106 45.60 -27.72 6.96
CA GLN A 106 45.70 -29.18 6.89
C GLN A 106 45.45 -29.71 5.46
N MET A 107 44.42 -29.18 4.77
CA MET A 107 44.09 -29.60 3.42
C MET A 107 45.15 -29.14 2.41
N GLU A 108 45.77 -27.98 2.60
CA GLU A 108 46.88 -27.47 1.83
C GLU A 108 48.10 -28.42 1.92
N ALA A 109 48.47 -28.85 3.13
CA ALA A 109 49.55 -29.80 3.32
C ALA A 109 49.28 -31.16 2.63
N LYS A 110 48.04 -31.64 2.64
CA LYS A 110 47.62 -32.85 1.93
C LYS A 110 47.71 -32.66 0.40
N LEU A 111 47.28 -31.53 -0.11
CA LEU A 111 47.37 -31.18 -1.54
C LEU A 111 48.80 -31.14 -2.00
N VAL A 112 49.67 -30.45 -1.26
CA VAL A 112 51.09 -30.38 -1.58
C VAL A 112 51.70 -31.77 -1.64
N ASN A 113 51.45 -32.67 -0.66
CA ASN A 113 51.97 -34.00 -0.66
C ASN A 113 51.46 -34.85 -1.84
N ALA A 114 50.15 -34.79 -2.15
CA ALA A 114 49.55 -35.49 -3.28
C ALA A 114 50.13 -34.99 -4.63
N GLN A 115 50.32 -33.66 -4.76
CA GLN A 115 50.91 -33.06 -5.94
C GLN A 115 52.39 -33.51 -6.17
N LEU A 116 53.18 -33.58 -5.09
CA LEU A 116 54.57 -34.05 -5.16
C LEU A 116 54.61 -35.54 -5.58
N THR A 117 53.72 -36.37 -5.04
CA THR A 117 53.60 -37.78 -5.43
C THR A 117 53.18 -37.91 -6.88
N TYR A 118 52.10 -37.21 -7.30
CA TYR A 118 51.66 -37.20 -8.68
C TYR A 118 52.79 -36.76 -9.67
N ASN A 119 53.51 -35.72 -9.36
CA ASN A 119 54.62 -35.24 -10.21
C ASN A 119 55.76 -36.27 -10.30
N ARG A 120 56.11 -36.91 -9.18
CA ARG A 120 57.09 -37.97 -9.11
C ARG A 120 56.71 -39.15 -9.96
N ASP A 121 55.46 -39.60 -9.80
CA ASP A 121 54.94 -40.78 -10.51
C ASP A 121 54.81 -40.52 -12.00
N LYS A 122 54.46 -39.27 -12.39
CA LYS A 122 54.49 -38.86 -13.78
C LYS A 122 55.87 -38.99 -14.41
N ASP A 123 56.92 -38.58 -13.69
CA ASP A 123 58.29 -38.71 -14.16
C ASP A 123 58.75 -40.17 -14.22
N LEU A 124 58.36 -41.00 -13.25
CA LEU A 124 58.66 -42.45 -13.23
C LEU A 124 57.91 -43.17 -14.32
N LEU A 125 56.64 -42.82 -14.63
CA LEU A 125 55.92 -43.41 -15.76
C LEU A 125 56.60 -43.09 -17.09
N ASN A 126 57.00 -41.83 -17.29
CA ASN A 126 57.73 -41.41 -18.49
C ASN A 126 59.05 -42.22 -18.71
N ARG A 127 59.66 -42.71 -17.62
CA ARG A 127 60.84 -43.56 -17.64
C ARG A 127 60.52 -45.06 -17.69
N GLY A 128 59.25 -45.44 -17.73
CA GLY A 128 58.81 -46.83 -17.72
C GLY A 128 59.01 -47.54 -16.38
N ALA A 129 59.22 -46.82 -15.27
CA ALA A 129 59.54 -47.39 -13.96
C ALA A 129 58.33 -47.75 -13.11
N ILE A 130 57.09 -47.29 -13.49
CA ILE A 130 55.83 -47.65 -12.84
C ILE A 130 54.77 -47.96 -13.87
N SER A 131 53.65 -48.63 -13.41
CA SER A 131 52.49 -48.91 -14.25
C SER A 131 51.64 -47.69 -14.49
N GLN A 132 50.88 -47.67 -15.60
CA GLN A 132 49.87 -46.64 -15.86
C GLN A 132 48.83 -46.58 -14.69
N SER A 133 48.43 -47.73 -14.16
CA SER A 133 47.48 -47.80 -13.05
C SER A 133 47.99 -47.09 -11.77
N THR A 134 49.30 -47.15 -11.50
CA THR A 134 49.90 -46.48 -10.35
C THR A 134 49.88 -44.96 -10.53
N TYR A 135 50.18 -44.47 -11.72
CA TYR A 135 50.08 -43.03 -12.06
C TYR A 135 48.63 -42.55 -11.98
N ASP A 136 47.66 -43.30 -12.55
CA ASP A 136 46.27 -42.94 -12.54
C ASP A 136 45.71 -42.82 -11.09
N ALA A 137 46.19 -43.73 -10.19
CA ALA A 137 45.85 -43.63 -8.77
C ALA A 137 46.41 -42.38 -8.12
N ALA A 138 47.69 -42.08 -8.35
CA ALA A 138 48.31 -40.83 -7.82
C ALA A 138 47.66 -39.57 -8.38
N TYR A 139 47.22 -39.58 -9.65
CA TYR A 139 46.47 -38.51 -10.26
C TYR A 139 45.06 -38.34 -9.62
N ALA A 140 44.36 -39.43 -9.40
CA ALA A 140 43.07 -39.40 -8.71
C ALA A 140 43.20 -38.82 -7.28
N ASP A 141 44.21 -39.27 -6.52
CA ASP A 141 44.50 -38.77 -5.17
C ASP A 141 44.78 -37.26 -5.16
N TYR A 142 45.55 -36.78 -6.15
CA TYR A 142 45.83 -35.34 -6.34
C TYR A 142 44.49 -34.56 -6.57
N LEU A 143 43.64 -35.06 -7.46
CA LEU A 143 42.34 -34.39 -7.72
C LEU A 143 41.45 -34.33 -6.48
N VAL A 144 41.39 -35.44 -5.71
CA VAL A 144 40.65 -35.46 -4.44
C VAL A 144 41.23 -34.47 -3.44
N ALA A 145 42.56 -34.47 -3.27
CA ALA A 145 43.22 -33.49 -2.36
C ALA A 145 42.97 -32.04 -2.79
N LYS A 146 43.00 -31.77 -4.09
CA LYS A 146 42.73 -30.46 -4.67
C LYS A 146 41.27 -30.02 -4.37
N SER A 147 40.30 -30.89 -4.62
CA SER A 147 38.88 -30.57 -4.34
C SER A 147 38.62 -30.31 -2.85
N ASN A 148 39.30 -31.09 -1.96
CA ASN A 148 39.15 -30.88 -0.51
C ASN A 148 39.79 -29.54 -0.07
N TYR A 149 40.92 -29.12 -0.66
CA TYR A 149 41.53 -27.83 -0.42
C TYR A 149 40.60 -26.70 -0.90
N GLU A 150 40.07 -26.78 -2.13
CA GLU A 150 39.18 -25.77 -2.70
C GLU A 150 37.93 -25.60 -1.84
N LYS A 151 37.34 -26.71 -1.33
CA LYS A 151 36.24 -26.67 -0.38
C LYS A 151 36.61 -25.95 0.91
N ALA A 152 37.73 -26.28 1.55
CA ALA A 152 38.17 -25.63 2.78
C ALA A 152 38.49 -24.14 2.55
N ALA A 153 39.00 -23.76 1.39
CA ALA A 153 39.23 -22.38 1.01
C ALA A 153 37.91 -21.59 0.83
N SER A 154 36.89 -22.22 0.24
CA SER A 154 35.55 -21.64 0.15
C SER A 154 34.93 -21.44 1.54
N ASP A 155 35.05 -22.42 2.44
CA ASP A 155 34.52 -22.34 3.81
C ASP A 155 35.18 -21.16 4.57
N VAL A 156 36.48 -20.89 4.37
CA VAL A 156 37.17 -19.72 4.92
C VAL A 156 36.69 -18.43 4.27
N SER A 157 36.48 -18.42 2.94
CA SER A 157 35.99 -17.22 2.25
C SER A 157 34.57 -16.83 2.70
N ASP A 158 33.73 -17.80 3.01
CA ASP A 158 32.35 -17.61 3.49
C ASP A 158 32.28 -17.01 4.93
N THR A 159 33.42 -16.91 5.64
CA THR A 159 33.52 -16.18 6.92
C THR A 159 33.51 -14.66 6.73
N ILE A 160 33.79 -14.18 5.51
CA ILE A 160 33.82 -12.77 5.17
C ILE A 160 32.51 -12.46 4.43
N ILE A 161 31.63 -11.75 5.11
CA ILE A 161 30.32 -11.42 4.57
C ILE A 161 30.38 -10.03 3.95
N SER A 162 30.11 -9.94 2.66
CA SER A 162 30.10 -8.70 1.86
C SER A 162 28.73 -8.44 1.25
N THR A 163 28.47 -7.18 0.88
CA THR A 163 27.23 -6.80 0.17
C THR A 163 27.34 -7.10 -1.33
N PRO A 164 26.26 -7.66 -1.95
CA PRO A 164 26.23 -7.87 -3.40
C PRO A 164 25.79 -6.61 -4.18
N ILE A 165 25.24 -5.59 -3.51
CA ILE A 165 24.68 -4.37 -4.12
C ILE A 165 25.24 -3.11 -3.46
N ASP A 166 25.19 -1.99 -4.20
CA ASP A 166 25.38 -0.65 -3.65
C ASP A 166 24.12 -0.24 -2.90
N GLY A 167 24.26 0.43 -1.76
CA GLY A 167 23.11 0.89 -1.00
C GLY A 167 23.42 1.35 0.41
N TYR A 168 22.38 1.43 1.22
CA TYR A 168 22.46 1.82 2.63
C TYR A 168 22.11 0.64 3.53
N ILE A 169 22.79 0.56 4.65
CA ILE A 169 22.47 -0.42 5.71
C ILE A 169 21.15 -0.02 6.36
N ILE A 170 20.15 -0.88 6.24
CA ILE A 170 18.83 -0.68 6.83
C ILE A 170 18.73 -1.46 8.14
N GLY A 171 18.34 -0.75 9.20
CA GLY A 171 18.22 -1.32 10.54
C GLY A 171 19.57 -1.55 11.22
N LYS A 172 19.49 -2.04 12.45
CA LYS A 172 20.67 -2.23 13.28
C LYS A 172 21.36 -3.55 12.96
N PRO A 173 22.65 -3.53 12.56
CA PRO A 173 23.43 -4.75 12.35
C PRO A 173 23.47 -5.66 13.57
N THR A 174 23.49 -6.96 13.37
CA THR A 174 23.66 -7.96 14.43
C THR A 174 25.00 -7.70 15.16
N PRO A 175 25.00 -7.61 16.50
CA PRO A 175 26.19 -7.18 17.25
C PRO A 175 27.28 -8.25 17.29
N VAL A 176 28.52 -7.77 17.53
CA VAL A 176 29.68 -8.62 17.79
C VAL A 176 29.45 -9.55 18.97
N GLY A 177 29.93 -10.79 18.87
CA GLY A 177 29.82 -11.83 19.90
C GLY A 177 28.59 -12.74 19.73
N GLN A 178 27.62 -12.37 18.92
CA GLN A 178 26.47 -13.20 18.61
C GLN A 178 26.86 -14.34 17.65
N THR A 179 26.31 -15.52 17.88
CA THR A 179 26.44 -16.65 16.96
C THR A 179 25.29 -16.63 15.97
N ILE A 180 25.60 -16.68 14.68
CA ILE A 180 24.64 -16.81 13.59
C ILE A 180 24.63 -18.25 13.09
N SER A 181 23.46 -18.71 12.64
CA SER A 181 23.26 -20.06 12.14
C SER A 181 22.81 -20.01 10.67
N SER A 182 23.44 -20.86 9.86
CA SER A 182 23.00 -21.11 8.49
C SER A 182 21.82 -22.07 8.46
N GLY A 183 20.68 -21.68 9.08
CA GLY A 183 19.48 -22.52 9.18
C GLY A 183 18.87 -22.83 7.81
N ILE A 184 18.44 -24.10 7.61
CA ILE A 184 17.84 -24.54 6.35
C ILE A 184 16.44 -23.95 6.14
N SER A 185 15.68 -23.69 7.23
CA SER A 185 14.28 -23.25 7.15
C SER A 185 14.10 -21.73 7.14
N THR A 186 14.90 -21.01 7.93
CA THR A 186 14.89 -19.53 8.00
C THR A 186 16.31 -19.06 8.26
N PRO A 187 17.03 -18.56 7.22
CA PRO A 187 18.33 -17.95 7.42
C PRO A 187 18.21 -16.77 8.39
N GLN A 188 19.13 -16.69 9.35
CA GLN A 188 19.16 -15.53 10.25
C GLN A 188 19.70 -14.32 9.47
N VAL A 189 18.87 -13.28 9.32
CA VAL A 189 19.27 -12.01 8.72
C VAL A 189 20.20 -11.28 9.68
N ILE A 190 21.37 -10.89 9.19
CA ILE A 190 22.39 -10.15 9.93
C ILE A 190 22.11 -8.65 9.83
N MET A 191 21.77 -8.17 8.66
CA MET A 191 21.35 -6.82 8.29
C MET A 191 20.75 -6.82 6.91
N SER A 192 20.08 -5.73 6.52
CA SER A 192 19.56 -5.56 5.16
C SER A 192 20.30 -4.39 4.49
N VAL A 193 20.51 -4.51 3.18
CA VAL A 193 21.09 -3.44 2.34
C VAL A 193 20.06 -3.08 1.28
N ALA A 194 19.74 -1.79 1.18
CA ALA A 194 18.74 -1.31 0.24
C ALA A 194 19.21 -0.07 -0.52
N THR A 195 18.82 0.02 -1.79
CA THR A 195 19.07 1.18 -2.65
C THR A 195 17.96 2.21 -2.43
N LEU A 196 18.30 3.38 -1.87
CA LEU A 196 17.30 4.42 -1.58
C LEU A 196 17.01 5.36 -2.76
N ASP A 197 17.83 5.33 -3.81
CA ASP A 197 17.65 6.17 -5.00
C ASP A 197 16.48 5.71 -5.86
N ASN A 198 16.17 4.42 -5.83
CA ASN A 198 15.08 3.80 -6.59
C ASN A 198 14.05 3.24 -5.62
N MET A 199 12.96 3.96 -5.47
CA MET A 199 11.84 3.56 -4.61
C MET A 199 10.65 3.13 -5.44
N GLU A 200 9.89 2.18 -4.93
CA GLU A 200 8.59 1.81 -5.46
C GLU A 200 7.52 1.75 -4.36
N ILE A 201 6.27 1.90 -4.76
CA ILE A 201 5.13 1.69 -3.88
C ILE A 201 4.55 0.32 -4.17
N GLU A 202 4.43 -0.50 -3.14
CA GLU A 202 3.60 -1.70 -3.17
C GLU A 202 2.18 -1.31 -2.73
N ALA A 203 1.32 -0.92 -3.69
CA ALA A 203 -0.07 -0.55 -3.41
C ALA A 203 -0.98 -1.79 -3.41
N LEU A 204 -1.92 -1.85 -2.48
CA LEU A 204 -2.94 -2.89 -2.36
C LEU A 204 -4.24 -2.37 -2.95
N VAL A 205 -4.56 -2.80 -4.17
CA VAL A 205 -5.78 -2.43 -4.89
C VAL A 205 -6.83 -3.52 -4.71
N ASP A 206 -8.06 -3.12 -4.38
CA ASP A 206 -9.19 -4.04 -4.20
C ASP A 206 -9.52 -4.79 -5.51
N GLU A 207 -10.02 -6.04 -5.38
CA GLU A 207 -10.42 -6.86 -6.52
C GLU A 207 -11.50 -6.19 -7.39
N SER A 208 -12.37 -5.37 -6.79
CA SER A 208 -13.42 -4.64 -7.53
C SER A 208 -12.86 -3.57 -8.46
N ASP A 209 -11.69 -3.02 -8.17
CA ASP A 209 -11.13 -1.86 -8.83
C ASP A 209 -9.93 -2.18 -9.73
N ILE A 210 -9.27 -3.33 -9.50
CA ILE A 210 -8.06 -3.72 -10.24
C ILE A 210 -8.28 -3.80 -11.76
N GLY A 211 -9.50 -4.13 -12.20
CA GLY A 211 -9.85 -4.19 -13.62
C GLY A 211 -9.73 -2.86 -14.36
N GLN A 212 -9.68 -1.74 -13.65
CA GLN A 212 -9.56 -0.40 -14.20
C GLN A 212 -8.10 0.09 -14.23
N VAL A 213 -7.21 -0.54 -13.46
CA VAL A 213 -5.78 -0.19 -13.39
C VAL A 213 -5.02 -0.86 -14.54
N LYS A 214 -4.07 -0.14 -15.15
CA LYS A 214 -3.26 -0.64 -16.27
C LYS A 214 -1.80 -0.30 -16.09
N ASP A 215 -0.93 -1.12 -16.66
CA ASP A 215 0.50 -0.84 -16.71
C ASP A 215 0.76 0.48 -17.46
N GLY A 216 1.74 1.26 -17.00
CA GLY A 216 2.09 2.56 -17.54
C GLY A 216 1.18 3.72 -17.12
N GLN A 217 0.19 3.48 -16.27
CA GLN A 217 -0.75 4.49 -15.79
C GLN A 217 -0.09 5.45 -14.79
N LYS A 218 -0.43 6.73 -14.89
CA LYS A 218 0.06 7.75 -13.96
C LYS A 218 -0.62 7.59 -12.60
N VAL A 219 0.18 7.78 -11.55
CA VAL A 219 -0.26 7.70 -10.16
C VAL A 219 0.18 8.96 -9.45
N LYS A 220 -0.71 9.56 -8.69
CA LYS A 220 -0.39 10.57 -7.69
C LYS A 220 -0.44 9.93 -6.32
N PHE A 221 0.49 10.27 -5.46
CA PHE A 221 0.44 9.72 -4.10
C PHE A 221 0.93 10.72 -3.07
N THR A 222 0.49 10.54 -1.85
CA THR A 222 0.97 11.24 -0.67
C THR A 222 1.49 10.21 0.32
N VAL A 223 2.40 10.61 1.18
CA VAL A 223 2.88 9.78 2.29
C VAL A 223 2.44 10.39 3.61
N ASP A 224 2.14 9.56 4.61
CA ASP A 224 1.65 10.05 5.90
C ASP A 224 2.67 10.97 6.60
N ALA A 225 3.96 10.85 6.28
CA ALA A 225 5.00 11.74 6.79
C ALA A 225 4.98 13.15 6.15
N TYR A 226 4.44 13.30 4.93
CA TYR A 226 4.36 14.56 4.18
C TYR A 226 2.97 14.69 3.53
N PRO A 227 1.91 14.94 4.31
CA PRO A 227 0.53 14.92 3.82
C PRO A 227 0.21 16.06 2.83
N ASP A 228 0.95 17.16 2.90
CA ASP A 228 0.77 18.34 2.03
C ASP A 228 1.61 18.26 0.74
N GLU A 229 2.48 17.26 0.59
CA GLU A 229 3.30 17.07 -0.61
C GLU A 229 2.72 15.93 -1.46
N THR A 230 2.45 16.23 -2.73
CA THR A 230 2.03 15.22 -3.70
C THR A 230 3.23 14.80 -4.54
N PHE A 231 3.46 13.52 -4.58
CA PHE A 231 4.47 12.87 -5.42
C PHE A 231 3.80 12.21 -6.62
N THR A 232 4.59 11.91 -7.65
CA THR A 232 4.13 11.25 -8.85
C THR A 232 4.88 9.95 -9.10
N GLY A 233 4.23 9.06 -9.81
CA GLY A 233 4.80 7.79 -10.20
C GLY A 233 4.03 7.17 -11.35
N VAL A 234 4.50 6.02 -11.80
CA VAL A 234 3.92 5.27 -12.91
C VAL A 234 3.76 3.81 -12.51
N VAL A 235 2.63 3.21 -12.84
CA VAL A 235 2.41 1.77 -12.66
C VAL A 235 3.43 1.00 -13.49
N ARG A 236 4.30 0.27 -12.80
CA ARG A 236 5.32 -0.58 -13.43
C ARG A 236 4.79 -1.97 -13.73
N LEU A 237 4.06 -2.55 -12.78
CA LEU A 237 3.61 -3.93 -12.85
C LEU A 237 2.39 -4.15 -11.97
N ILE A 238 1.43 -4.92 -12.46
CA ILE A 238 0.29 -5.43 -11.70
C ILE A 238 0.56 -6.90 -11.40
N SER A 239 0.64 -7.26 -10.11
CA SER A 239 0.81 -8.65 -9.69
C SER A 239 -0.38 -9.51 -10.11
N LYS A 240 -0.11 -10.65 -10.72
CA LYS A 240 -1.16 -11.64 -11.07
C LYS A 240 -1.52 -12.56 -9.89
N SER A 241 -0.84 -12.42 -8.77
CA SER A 241 -1.12 -13.15 -7.54
C SER A 241 -1.87 -12.25 -6.57
N ALA A 242 -3.05 -12.66 -6.15
CA ALA A 242 -3.81 -11.98 -5.12
C ALA A 242 -3.21 -12.23 -3.74
N THR A 243 -3.38 -11.25 -2.85
CA THR A 243 -3.09 -11.36 -1.42
C THR A 243 -4.38 -11.18 -0.64
N THR A 244 -4.61 -11.99 0.38
CA THR A 244 -5.79 -11.85 1.23
C THR A 244 -5.38 -11.22 2.55
N GLU A 245 -5.93 -10.05 2.86
CA GLU A 245 -5.75 -9.36 4.13
C GLU A 245 -7.12 -9.09 4.77
N ASN A 246 -7.28 -9.48 6.03
CA ASN A 246 -8.56 -9.30 6.77
C ASN A 246 -9.80 -9.83 6.02
N ASN A 247 -9.69 -10.96 5.33
CA ASN A 247 -10.74 -11.55 4.49
C ASN A 247 -11.14 -10.71 3.25
N VAL A 248 -10.34 -9.73 2.86
CA VAL A 248 -10.50 -8.96 1.61
C VAL A 248 -9.39 -9.34 0.66
N ILE A 249 -9.73 -9.47 -0.62
CA ILE A 249 -8.80 -9.85 -1.68
C ILE A 249 -8.23 -8.57 -2.29
N TYR A 250 -6.90 -8.47 -2.31
CA TYR A 250 -6.16 -7.37 -2.91
C TYR A 250 -5.19 -7.88 -3.97
N TYR A 251 -4.94 -7.04 -4.95
CA TYR A 251 -3.86 -7.23 -5.92
C TYR A 251 -2.76 -6.21 -5.65
N LYS A 252 -1.51 -6.65 -5.59
CA LYS A 252 -0.36 -5.76 -5.46
C LYS A 252 -0.10 -5.06 -6.79
N VAL A 253 -0.04 -3.74 -6.74
CA VAL A 253 0.35 -2.90 -7.87
C VAL A 253 1.65 -2.19 -7.49
N TYR A 254 2.68 -2.41 -8.31
CA TYR A 254 3.99 -1.80 -8.12
C TYR A 254 4.08 -0.50 -8.91
N VAL A 255 4.31 0.59 -8.21
CA VAL A 255 4.38 1.94 -8.78
C VAL A 255 5.79 2.47 -8.60
N THR A 256 6.49 2.73 -9.70
CA THR A 256 7.81 3.40 -9.66
C THR A 256 7.62 4.86 -9.30
N VAL A 257 8.43 5.36 -8.37
CA VAL A 257 8.42 6.75 -7.93
C VAL A 257 9.36 7.57 -8.82
N ASP A 258 8.86 8.68 -9.39
CA ASP A 258 9.61 9.49 -10.36
C ASP A 258 10.74 10.31 -9.71
N ASP A 259 10.53 10.83 -8.51
CA ASP A 259 11.50 11.68 -7.81
C ASP A 259 11.32 11.57 -6.28
N ALA A 260 12.13 10.74 -5.66
CA ALA A 260 12.10 10.55 -4.21
C ALA A 260 12.71 11.72 -3.42
N LYS A 261 13.50 12.62 -4.06
CA LYS A 261 14.19 13.78 -3.46
C LYS A 261 14.93 13.49 -2.14
N GLY A 262 15.24 12.22 -1.88
CA GLY A 262 15.85 11.77 -0.63
C GLY A 262 14.95 11.92 0.61
N LYS A 263 13.65 12.25 0.43
CA LYS A 263 12.68 12.40 1.52
C LYS A 263 11.93 11.11 1.85
N LEU A 264 11.80 10.25 0.86
CA LEU A 264 11.05 9.01 0.97
C LEU A 264 11.94 7.92 1.58
N LEU A 265 11.42 7.22 2.57
CA LEU A 265 12.11 6.12 3.24
C LEU A 265 11.30 4.82 3.07
N PRO A 266 11.96 3.67 3.03
CA PRO A 266 11.29 2.38 3.05
C PRO A 266 10.32 2.25 4.22
N THR A 267 9.24 1.49 4.02
CA THR A 267 8.15 1.24 4.98
C THR A 267 7.22 2.42 5.28
N MET A 268 7.44 3.62 4.69
CA MET A 268 6.46 4.70 4.80
C MET A 268 5.14 4.29 4.15
N THR A 269 4.03 4.62 4.80
CA THR A 269 2.70 4.41 4.23
C THR A 269 2.41 5.44 3.16
N ALA A 270 1.99 4.97 1.99
CA ALA A 270 1.59 5.78 0.85
C ALA A 270 0.10 5.62 0.56
N ARG A 271 -0.56 6.73 0.22
CA ARG A 271 -1.93 6.77 -0.31
C ARG A 271 -1.83 7.11 -1.78
N ALA A 272 -2.09 6.12 -2.62
CA ALA A 272 -1.96 6.22 -4.07
C ALA A 272 -3.31 6.44 -4.74
N GLU A 273 -3.36 7.34 -5.70
CA GLU A 273 -4.51 7.62 -6.55
C GLU A 273 -4.12 7.31 -8.00
N PHE A 274 -4.65 6.22 -8.52
CA PHE A 274 -4.45 5.77 -9.89
C PHE A 274 -5.37 6.56 -10.81
N ILE A 275 -4.81 7.31 -11.76
CA ILE A 275 -5.58 8.13 -12.69
C ILE A 275 -6.16 7.22 -13.78
N ILE A 276 -7.46 6.95 -13.71
CA ILE A 276 -8.15 6.06 -14.65
C ILE A 276 -8.52 6.82 -15.93
N ASN A 277 -9.21 7.94 -15.74
CA ASN A 277 -9.65 8.80 -16.83
C ASN A 277 -9.50 10.27 -16.44
N GLU A 278 -9.21 11.11 -17.40
CA GLU A 278 -9.13 12.55 -17.22
C GLU A 278 -9.97 13.25 -18.28
N ALA A 279 -10.78 14.21 -17.88
CA ALA A 279 -11.54 15.07 -18.76
C ALA A 279 -11.21 16.53 -18.46
N GLN A 280 -10.72 17.26 -19.44
CA GLN A 280 -10.32 18.66 -19.31
C GLN A 280 -11.42 19.59 -19.80
N ASP A 281 -11.55 20.75 -19.14
CA ASP A 281 -12.49 21.83 -19.49
C ASP A 281 -13.94 21.38 -19.68
N VAL A 282 -14.43 20.51 -18.78
CA VAL A 282 -15.78 19.95 -18.82
C VAL A 282 -16.72 20.60 -17.81
N LEU A 283 -18.03 20.62 -18.15
CA LEU A 283 -19.06 21.00 -17.19
C LEU A 283 -19.30 19.85 -16.22
N MET A 284 -19.27 20.15 -14.94
CA MET A 284 -19.50 19.18 -13.89
C MET A 284 -20.50 19.69 -12.85
N VAL A 285 -21.20 18.76 -12.25
CA VAL A 285 -22.18 19.05 -11.19
C VAL A 285 -21.93 18.14 -10.00
N PRO A 286 -22.24 18.58 -8.77
CA PRO A 286 -22.16 17.69 -7.61
C PRO A 286 -23.04 16.47 -7.79
N LEU A 287 -22.54 15.28 -7.43
CA LEU A 287 -23.26 13.99 -7.56
C LEU A 287 -24.66 14.02 -6.93
N ASN A 288 -24.82 14.77 -5.84
CA ASN A 288 -26.07 14.91 -5.12
C ASN A 288 -27.11 15.80 -5.84
N CYS A 289 -26.76 16.43 -6.98
CA CYS A 289 -27.67 17.22 -7.80
C CYS A 289 -28.24 16.44 -8.99
N ILE A 290 -27.80 15.19 -9.20
CA ILE A 290 -28.31 14.31 -10.26
C ILE A 290 -29.54 13.56 -9.78
N TYR A 291 -30.61 13.68 -10.58
CA TYR A 291 -31.84 12.91 -10.43
C TYR A 291 -31.89 11.84 -11.50
N LYS A 292 -32.31 10.63 -11.13
CA LYS A 292 -32.50 9.50 -12.06
C LYS A 292 -33.96 9.05 -12.02
N ASP A 293 -34.58 8.95 -13.17
CA ASP A 293 -35.92 8.37 -13.34
C ASP A 293 -35.85 7.31 -14.46
N GLY A 294 -35.77 6.06 -14.01
CA GLY A 294 -35.47 4.94 -14.90
C GLY A 294 -34.14 5.11 -15.64
N LYS A 295 -34.18 5.26 -16.98
CA LYS A 295 -33.00 5.50 -17.82
C LYS A 295 -32.68 6.98 -18.03
N ARG A 296 -33.57 7.89 -17.58
CA ARG A 296 -33.42 9.33 -17.73
C ARG A 296 -32.59 9.90 -16.59
N SER A 297 -31.54 10.67 -16.93
CA SER A 297 -30.77 11.45 -15.94
C SER A 297 -31.04 12.93 -16.21
N TYR A 298 -31.34 13.69 -15.15
CA TYR A 298 -31.64 15.10 -15.26
C TYR A 298 -31.17 15.87 -14.01
N VAL A 299 -31.00 17.17 -14.16
CA VAL A 299 -30.72 18.10 -13.05
C VAL A 299 -31.87 19.12 -12.95
N LYS A 300 -32.11 19.60 -11.74
CA LYS A 300 -33.10 20.66 -11.49
C LYS A 300 -32.40 22.00 -11.36
N VAL A 301 -32.47 22.80 -12.42
CA VAL A 301 -31.92 24.16 -12.43
C VAL A 301 -32.87 25.08 -11.65
N TYR A 302 -32.36 25.72 -10.62
CA TYR A 302 -33.12 26.60 -9.73
C TYR A 302 -32.87 28.06 -10.08
N ASN A 303 -33.95 28.81 -10.27
CA ASN A 303 -33.88 30.25 -10.45
C ASN A 303 -34.19 30.95 -9.13
N SER A 304 -33.18 31.56 -8.50
CA SER A 304 -33.35 32.27 -7.22
C SER A 304 -34.25 33.50 -7.30
N LYS A 305 -34.46 34.09 -8.51
CA LYS A 305 -35.34 35.24 -8.70
C LYS A 305 -36.82 34.86 -8.77
N THR A 306 -37.15 33.81 -9.52
CA THR A 306 -38.53 33.32 -9.68
C THR A 306 -38.92 32.25 -8.67
N LYS A 307 -37.94 31.68 -7.94
CA LYS A 307 -38.09 30.53 -7.02
C LYS A 307 -38.62 29.26 -7.71
N GLU A 308 -38.49 29.17 -9.02
CA GLU A 308 -38.94 28.04 -9.83
C GLU A 308 -37.78 27.15 -10.19
N SER A 309 -38.03 25.87 -10.40
CA SER A 309 -37.06 24.90 -10.91
C SER A 309 -37.51 24.36 -12.26
N ARG A 310 -36.56 24.17 -13.18
CA ARG A 310 -36.77 23.49 -14.44
C ARG A 310 -35.94 22.22 -14.50
N ASP A 311 -36.51 21.18 -15.04
CA ASP A 311 -35.79 19.95 -15.28
C ASP A 311 -35.03 20.06 -16.61
N VAL A 312 -33.74 19.72 -16.57
CA VAL A 312 -32.85 19.72 -17.73
C VAL A 312 -32.25 18.32 -17.86
N ASP A 313 -32.51 17.67 -18.98
CA ASP A 313 -31.95 16.36 -19.30
C ASP A 313 -30.46 16.48 -19.55
N VAL A 314 -29.68 15.56 -18.97
CA VAL A 314 -28.24 15.52 -19.08
C VAL A 314 -27.75 14.10 -19.37
N GLU A 315 -26.74 14.01 -20.21
CA GLU A 315 -25.96 12.78 -20.33
C GLU A 315 -24.84 12.81 -19.28
N VAL A 316 -24.78 11.78 -18.45
CA VAL A 316 -23.74 11.65 -17.42
C VAL A 316 -22.52 10.96 -18.00
N GLY A 317 -21.35 11.54 -17.71
CA GLY A 317 -20.04 11.04 -18.11
C GLY A 317 -19.22 10.55 -16.93
N LEU A 318 -17.91 10.87 -16.94
CA LEU A 318 -16.97 10.54 -15.86
C LEU A 318 -17.41 11.14 -14.53
N SER A 319 -17.13 10.43 -13.46
CA SER A 319 -17.44 10.91 -12.09
C SER A 319 -16.29 10.63 -11.15
N ASN A 320 -16.16 11.47 -10.12
CA ASN A 320 -15.36 11.20 -8.95
C ASN A 320 -16.26 11.23 -7.69
N ASP A 321 -15.68 11.18 -6.50
CA ASP A 321 -16.42 11.15 -5.24
C ASP A 321 -17.37 12.34 -5.02
N ASN A 322 -17.09 13.48 -5.64
CA ASN A 322 -17.80 14.72 -5.40
C ASN A 322 -18.64 15.18 -6.60
N ASN A 323 -18.10 15.04 -7.80
CA ASN A 323 -18.65 15.63 -9.02
C ASN A 323 -18.83 14.60 -10.13
N ILE A 324 -19.72 14.90 -11.06
CA ILE A 324 -19.94 14.14 -12.29
C ILE A 324 -19.96 15.06 -13.49
N VAL A 325 -19.29 14.65 -14.56
CA VAL A 325 -19.33 15.35 -15.85
C VAL A 325 -20.71 15.23 -16.45
N VAL A 326 -21.25 16.35 -16.88
CA VAL A 326 -22.53 16.39 -17.58
C VAL A 326 -22.34 16.96 -18.97
N LYS A 327 -22.92 16.25 -19.96
CA LYS A 327 -23.05 16.72 -21.34
C LYS A 327 -24.49 17.12 -21.59
N GLY A 328 -24.70 18.34 -22.09
CA GLY A 328 -26.03 18.83 -22.43
C GLY A 328 -25.95 20.29 -22.84
N ALA A 329 -26.53 20.61 -24.00
CA ALA A 329 -26.48 21.94 -24.57
C ALA A 329 -27.22 23.04 -23.76
N ALA A 330 -27.98 22.66 -22.74
CA ALA A 330 -28.88 23.53 -21.99
C ALA A 330 -28.35 24.01 -20.62
N LEU A 331 -27.17 23.54 -20.19
CA LEU A 331 -26.55 23.97 -18.92
C LEU A 331 -25.45 24.97 -19.16
N LYS A 332 -25.42 26.01 -18.34
CA LYS A 332 -24.37 27.02 -18.31
C LYS A 332 -23.59 26.98 -17.01
N GLU A 333 -22.32 27.34 -17.08
CA GLU A 333 -21.49 27.51 -15.89
C GLU A 333 -22.13 28.53 -14.94
N GLY A 334 -22.08 28.22 -13.63
CA GLY A 334 -22.63 29.08 -12.57
C GLY A 334 -24.11 28.90 -12.30
N GLU A 335 -24.86 28.11 -13.08
CA GLU A 335 -26.27 27.84 -12.80
C GLU A 335 -26.43 27.11 -11.46
N GLN A 336 -27.47 27.47 -10.72
CA GLN A 336 -27.78 26.88 -9.42
C GLN A 336 -28.63 25.62 -9.61
N LEU A 337 -28.28 24.56 -8.89
CA LEU A 337 -28.95 23.27 -8.96
C LEU A 337 -29.52 22.91 -7.60
N LEU A 338 -30.70 22.28 -7.61
CA LEU A 338 -31.27 21.71 -6.40
C LEU A 338 -30.56 20.42 -6.00
N VAL A 339 -30.17 20.33 -4.76
CA VAL A 339 -29.61 19.09 -4.20
C VAL A 339 -30.76 18.13 -3.90
N ARG A 340 -30.60 16.86 -4.31
CA ARG A 340 -31.54 15.79 -4.00
C ARG A 340 -31.63 15.58 -2.48
N LYS A 341 -32.85 15.62 -1.93
CA LYS A 341 -33.08 15.23 -0.53
C LYS A 341 -32.70 13.75 -0.38
N ALA A 342 -31.79 13.45 0.53
CA ALA A 342 -31.56 12.09 0.92
C ALA A 342 -32.86 11.54 1.49
N VAL A 343 -33.45 10.55 0.83
CA VAL A 343 -34.59 9.80 1.41
C VAL A 343 -33.98 9.00 2.55
N ALA A 344 -34.16 9.48 3.79
CA ALA A 344 -33.86 8.68 4.96
C ALA A 344 -34.67 7.38 4.83
N LYS A 345 -34.00 6.25 4.63
CA LYS A 345 -34.61 4.94 4.77
C LYS A 345 -35.27 4.92 6.17
N GLN A 346 -36.58 5.05 6.26
CA GLN A 346 -37.28 4.73 7.47
C GLN A 346 -36.95 3.26 7.81
N SER A 347 -36.06 3.10 8.75
CA SER A 347 -35.86 1.85 9.44
C SER A 347 -37.21 1.56 10.14
N GLY A 348 -38.02 0.76 9.47
CA GLY A 348 -39.28 0.27 10.03
C GLY A 348 -38.97 -0.63 11.22
N ASN A 349 -38.86 -0.03 12.39
CA ASN A 349 -38.76 -0.73 13.65
C ASN A 349 -40.16 -1.30 13.95
N LYS A 350 -40.55 -2.41 13.28
CA LYS A 350 -41.60 -3.25 13.73
C LYS A 350 -41.21 -3.80 15.09
N ARG A 351 -41.66 -3.12 16.15
CA ARG A 351 -41.69 -3.71 17.49
C ARG A 351 -42.49 -5.00 17.41
N MET A 352 -41.82 -6.12 17.37
CA MET A 352 -42.39 -7.42 17.68
C MET A 352 -42.80 -7.37 19.14
N GLY A 353 -44.12 -7.45 19.38
CA GLY A 353 -44.68 -7.66 20.73
C GLY A 353 -44.18 -8.99 21.31
N PRO A 354 -44.15 -9.13 22.64
CA PRO A 354 -43.74 -10.37 23.29
C PRO A 354 -44.67 -11.52 22.88
N PRO A 355 -44.15 -12.76 22.79
CA PRO A 355 -44.96 -13.92 22.49
C PRO A 355 -45.97 -14.20 23.63
N PRO A 356 -47.15 -14.70 23.35
CA PRO A 356 -48.11 -15.13 24.40
C PRO A 356 -47.55 -16.36 25.13
N MET A 357 -47.77 -16.37 26.47
CA MET A 357 -47.44 -17.50 27.31
C MET A 357 -48.38 -18.69 27.01
#